data_28f10c202ca50fe44b4d3f0fb2b07297
#
_entry.id   28f10c202ca50fe44b4d3f0fb2b07297
#
_cell.length_a   1.000
_cell.length_b   1.000
_cell.length_c   1.000
_cell.angle_alpha   90.00
_cell.angle_beta   90.00
_cell.angle_gamma   90.00
#
_symmetry.space_group_name_H-M   'P 1'
#
loop_
_entity.id
_entity.type
_entity.pdbx_description
1 polymer ?
#
loop_
_entity_poly.entity_id
_entity_poly.type
_entity_poly.pdbx_seq_one_letter_code
_entity_poly.pdbx_strand_id
1 'polypeptide(L)'
;MKKLERMERRIQSLEAELKQKLTPPSDKSAQLAAVPASPKNANAAVPSDKPQDPPGKPTSKSKPLDALTPSPDKPILGLAPAPVAGLSVGAYGEIKFGAMQNPAANGQWQNGFDAARFVLLPTYAITDNIIFNAEIEFEHAGSGFDADDKLHGTAEIEQIWVDFKIIDQFNWRAPGIDLVPIGYINQHHEPTQFYSVNRPELYNGLIPSTFFAGASSVYGTIADGLSYQVQVSSSIEDFGGDFGLRTDAKTVPPFPAGYTAGISGLDALAFSRPVRGDFQQLNDTLAYAGRLDFSPAFLPGFAGSVSGYYSPNVTPRGAYADTGDLLGHTSVGIFDAEFRYRVPQTGLELRGEYVRVGFSHPENLRANNDTDPINNVGKSMFGYSGEVAYHVPLGTVLNSDWEAVPFYRYTRENLQTGGFAGTDANTPTGAGQRQFHTAGLAIFPSPKLVLKATYQRVIDKSVVGALSDSFLGGVGFFF
;
A
#
# COMPACT_ATOMS: atom_id res chain seq x y z
N MET A 1 23.71 -41.41 16.75
CA MET A 1 25.09 -41.42 16.28
C MET A 1 25.22 -41.39 14.75
N LYS A 2 24.82 -42.38 13.98
CA LYS A 2 25.00 -42.41 12.49
C LYS A 2 24.45 -41.19 11.71
N LYS A 3 23.42 -40.52 12.19
CA LYS A 3 22.83 -39.35 11.53
C LYS A 3 23.66 -38.07 11.77
N LEU A 4 24.23 -37.96 12.94
CA LEU A 4 25.13 -36.84 13.31
C LEU A 4 26.41 -36.86 12.51
N GLU A 5 27.07 -38.01 12.43
CA GLU A 5 28.27 -38.23 11.62
C GLU A 5 28.06 -38.00 10.12
N ARG A 6 26.82 -38.22 9.60
CA ARG A 6 26.47 -37.93 8.23
C ARG A 6 26.28 -36.44 7.98
N MET A 7 25.75 -35.72 8.95
CA MET A 7 25.63 -34.27 8.89
C MET A 7 26.97 -33.59 8.99
N GLU A 8 27.83 -34.02 9.89
CA GLU A 8 29.21 -33.48 10.04
C GLU A 8 30.02 -33.67 8.73
N ARG A 9 29.97 -34.85 8.11
CA ARG A 9 30.63 -35.05 6.80
C ARG A 9 30.05 -34.17 5.70
N ARG A 10 28.77 -33.86 5.73
CA ARG A 10 28.14 -32.97 4.74
C ARG A 10 28.56 -31.53 4.95
N ILE A 11 28.65 -31.06 6.20
CA ILE A 11 29.14 -29.71 6.56
C ILE A 11 30.60 -29.56 6.10
N GLN A 12 31.47 -30.50 6.40
CA GLN A 12 32.85 -30.44 5.95
C GLN A 12 33.00 -30.45 4.42
N SER A 13 32.14 -31.17 3.70
CA SER A 13 32.10 -31.14 2.24
C SER A 13 31.69 -29.77 1.70
N LEU A 14 30.69 -29.15 2.30
CA LEU A 14 30.19 -27.80 1.89
C LEU A 14 31.21 -26.70 2.23
N GLU A 15 31.90 -26.81 3.35
CA GLU A 15 32.97 -25.86 3.71
C GLU A 15 34.17 -25.96 2.76
N ALA A 16 34.52 -27.16 2.29
CA ALA A 16 35.57 -27.36 1.31
C ALA A 16 35.18 -26.78 -0.08
N GLU A 17 33.93 -26.99 -0.52
CA GLU A 17 33.41 -26.39 -1.76
C GLU A 17 33.37 -24.85 -1.69
N LEU A 18 32.99 -24.29 -0.55
CA LEU A 18 32.97 -22.83 -0.33
C LEU A 18 34.39 -22.24 -0.37
N LYS A 19 35.33 -22.91 0.26
CA LYS A 19 36.76 -22.50 0.24
C LYS A 19 37.34 -22.52 -1.17
N GLN A 20 36.94 -23.48 -1.99
CA GLN A 20 37.38 -23.60 -3.39
C GLN A 20 36.78 -22.50 -4.29
N LYS A 21 35.55 -22.04 -4.00
CA LYS A 21 34.90 -20.93 -4.71
C LYS A 21 35.38 -19.55 -4.28
N LEU A 22 35.95 -19.40 -3.10
CA LEU A 22 36.44 -18.13 -2.54
C LEU A 22 37.93 -17.87 -2.81
N THR A 23 38.67 -18.77 -3.48
CA THR A 23 40.05 -18.54 -3.89
C THR A 23 40.06 -17.71 -5.17
N PRO A 24 40.56 -16.48 -5.18
CA PRO A 24 40.63 -15.69 -6.42
C PRO A 24 41.63 -16.31 -7.39
N PRO A 25 41.36 -16.29 -8.70
CA PRO A 25 42.31 -16.75 -9.69
C PRO A 25 43.52 -15.83 -9.73
N SER A 26 44.71 -16.41 -9.62
CA SER A 26 45.99 -15.72 -9.72
C SER A 26 46.16 -15.08 -11.10
N ASP A 27 46.66 -13.86 -11.09
CA ASP A 27 47.07 -12.99 -12.17
C ASP A 27 47.46 -13.66 -13.48
N LYS A 28 46.80 -13.22 -14.56
CA LYS A 28 47.47 -13.00 -15.86
C LYS A 28 47.01 -11.66 -16.44
N SER A 29 47.99 -10.80 -16.53
CA SER A 29 48.02 -9.50 -17.18
C SER A 29 47.16 -9.39 -18.43
N ALA A 30 46.29 -8.38 -18.48
CA ALA A 30 45.75 -7.82 -19.72
C ALA A 30 46.02 -6.31 -19.75
N GLN A 31 46.78 -5.90 -20.74
CA GLN A 31 47.17 -4.54 -21.06
C GLN A 31 45.95 -3.65 -21.29
N LEU A 32 45.95 -2.52 -20.63
CA LEU A 32 45.08 -1.38 -20.91
C LEU A 32 45.49 -0.74 -22.26
N ALA A 33 44.58 -0.78 -23.23
CA ALA A 33 44.68 0.05 -24.45
C ALA A 33 44.12 1.46 -24.13
N ALA A 34 44.95 2.45 -24.39
CA ALA A 34 44.65 3.87 -24.19
C ALA A 34 43.63 4.38 -25.20
N VAL A 35 42.68 5.16 -24.70
CA VAL A 35 41.73 5.96 -25.52
C VAL A 35 42.38 7.28 -25.84
N PRO A 36 42.40 7.75 -27.13
CA PRO A 36 42.94 9.04 -27.50
C PRO A 36 41.93 10.17 -27.23
N ALA A 37 42.51 11.29 -26.81
CA ALA A 37 41.84 12.55 -26.48
C ALA A 37 41.26 13.27 -27.71
N SER A 38 40.20 14.04 -27.44
CA SER A 38 39.51 14.98 -28.34
C SER A 38 40.43 16.06 -28.94
N PRO A 39 40.02 16.66 -30.07
CA PRO A 39 40.44 18.03 -30.37
C PRO A 39 39.30 19.05 -30.10
N LYS A 40 39.71 20.17 -29.51
CA LYS A 40 39.01 21.46 -29.43
C LYS A 40 39.05 22.15 -30.76
N ASN A 41 37.99 22.88 -31.08
CA ASN A 41 37.92 24.23 -31.70
C ASN A 41 36.57 24.40 -32.40
N ALA A 42 35.98 25.53 -32.58
CA ALA A 42 36.09 26.92 -32.18
C ALA A 42 34.88 27.65 -32.79
N ASN A 43 34.45 28.67 -32.11
CA ASN A 43 33.62 29.84 -32.50
C ASN A 43 33.05 29.95 -33.92
N ALA A 44 31.74 30.25 -34.01
CA ALA A 44 31.20 31.28 -34.88
C ALA A 44 29.88 31.85 -34.41
N ALA A 45 29.88 33.09 -34.26
CA ALA A 45 29.01 34.25 -34.20
C ALA A 45 27.49 34.11 -34.36
N VAL A 46 26.82 34.91 -33.51
CA VAL A 46 25.42 35.39 -33.53
C VAL A 46 25.19 36.30 -34.75
N PRO A 47 23.94 36.36 -35.26
CA PRO A 47 23.26 37.64 -35.21
C PRO A 47 21.84 37.62 -34.60
N SER A 48 21.58 38.72 -33.93
CA SER A 48 20.32 39.17 -33.36
C SER A 48 19.26 39.45 -34.42
N ASP A 49 18.00 39.16 -34.09
CA ASP A 49 16.93 40.15 -34.25
C ASP A 49 15.70 39.79 -33.45
N LYS A 50 15.24 40.73 -32.62
CA LYS A 50 13.95 40.77 -31.94
C LYS A 50 12.89 41.36 -32.86
N PRO A 51 11.59 41.06 -32.61
CA PRO A 51 10.78 42.08 -31.96
C PRO A 51 10.03 41.59 -30.72
N GLN A 52 9.91 42.52 -29.80
CA GLN A 52 9.11 42.44 -28.58
C GLN A 52 7.63 42.53 -28.89
N ASP A 53 6.82 41.72 -28.21
CA ASP A 53 5.42 41.98 -27.98
C ASP A 53 5.11 42.08 -26.47
N PRO A 54 4.08 42.82 -26.06
CA PRO A 54 3.92 43.41 -24.74
C PRO A 54 3.44 42.44 -23.68
N PRO A 55 3.57 42.78 -22.37
CA PRO A 55 3.31 41.87 -21.26
C PRO A 55 1.81 41.57 -21.10
N GLY A 56 1.42 40.36 -21.47
CA GLY A 56 0.11 39.82 -21.19
C GLY A 56 0.00 39.43 -19.70
N LYS A 57 -1.09 39.86 -19.07
CA LYS A 57 -1.50 39.52 -17.71
C LYS A 57 -1.32 38.04 -17.38
N PRO A 58 -0.90 37.67 -16.16
CA PRO A 58 -0.90 36.29 -15.72
C PRO A 58 -2.35 35.83 -15.49
N THR A 59 -2.91 35.14 -16.45
CA THR A 59 -4.08 34.30 -16.19
C THR A 59 -3.61 33.02 -15.54
N SER A 60 -3.63 33.01 -14.22
CA SER A 60 -3.60 31.78 -13.43
C SER A 60 -4.85 30.95 -13.77
N LYS A 61 -4.76 30.16 -14.81
CA LYS A 61 -5.68 29.02 -14.98
C LYS A 61 -5.10 27.91 -14.10
N SER A 62 -5.63 27.81 -12.89
CA SER A 62 -5.55 26.59 -12.13
C SER A 62 -6.13 25.47 -13.01
N LYS A 63 -5.26 24.58 -13.50
CA LYS A 63 -5.73 23.37 -14.16
C LYS A 63 -6.57 22.59 -13.16
N PRO A 64 -7.75 22.09 -13.55
CA PRO A 64 -8.50 21.18 -12.72
C PRO A 64 -7.60 20.00 -12.36
N LEU A 65 -7.76 19.52 -11.14
CA LEU A 65 -7.06 18.37 -10.61
C LEU A 65 -7.55 17.11 -11.34
N ASP A 66 -6.96 16.80 -12.50
CA ASP A 66 -7.19 15.58 -13.28
C ASP A 66 -6.54 14.34 -12.60
N ALA A 67 -6.60 14.24 -11.28
CA ALA A 67 -5.82 13.32 -10.51
C ALA A 67 -6.59 12.08 -10.02
N LEU A 68 -7.82 11.87 -10.47
CA LEU A 68 -8.62 10.75 -9.97
C LEU A 68 -9.01 9.73 -11.03
N THR A 69 -8.79 10.00 -12.29
CA THR A 69 -8.89 8.98 -13.33
C THR A 69 -7.48 8.52 -13.71
N PRO A 70 -7.20 7.22 -13.74
CA PRO A 70 -6.04 6.72 -14.47
C PRO A 70 -6.19 7.20 -15.91
N SER A 71 -5.52 8.31 -16.25
CA SER A 71 -5.48 8.73 -17.65
C SER A 71 -4.60 7.74 -18.38
N PRO A 72 -5.07 7.12 -19.47
CA PRO A 72 -4.26 6.22 -20.28
C PRO A 72 -2.95 6.84 -20.75
N ASP A 73 -2.89 8.16 -20.80
CA ASP A 73 -1.76 8.92 -21.36
C ASP A 73 -0.77 9.47 -20.33
N LYS A 74 -1.01 9.23 -19.04
CA LYS A 74 -0.04 9.64 -18.01
C LYS A 74 0.39 8.40 -17.25
N PRO A 75 1.68 8.03 -17.31
CA PRO A 75 2.23 7.13 -16.34
C PRO A 75 1.84 7.66 -14.96
N ILE A 76 1.49 6.76 -14.05
CA ILE A 76 1.01 7.03 -12.68
C ILE A 76 1.90 8.04 -11.93
N LEU A 77 3.08 8.35 -12.47
CA LEU A 77 4.06 9.28 -11.91
C LEU A 77 4.77 10.05 -13.02
N GLY A 78 4.95 11.35 -12.81
CA GLY A 78 5.73 12.22 -13.70
C GLY A 78 7.21 11.88 -13.61
N LEU A 79 7.67 11.04 -14.52
CA LEU A 79 9.03 10.51 -14.51
C LEU A 79 10.00 11.43 -15.25
N ALA A 80 11.18 11.62 -14.68
CA ALA A 80 12.28 12.24 -15.40
C ALA A 80 12.76 11.29 -16.52
N PRO A 81 13.13 11.81 -17.70
CA PRO A 81 13.66 10.97 -18.76
C PRO A 81 14.97 10.30 -18.31
N ALA A 82 14.99 8.98 -18.40
CA ALA A 82 16.18 8.18 -18.09
C ALA A 82 17.17 8.20 -19.25
N PRO A 83 18.45 7.89 -19.01
CA PRO A 83 19.48 7.84 -20.04
C PRO A 83 19.28 6.73 -21.09
N VAL A 84 18.34 5.79 -20.83
CA VAL A 84 17.96 4.74 -21.78
C VAL A 84 16.62 5.10 -22.39
N ALA A 85 16.53 5.12 -23.71
CA ALA A 85 15.30 5.42 -24.42
C ALA A 85 14.18 4.46 -23.99
N GLY A 86 12.99 5.03 -23.67
CA GLY A 86 11.83 4.28 -23.20
C GLY A 86 11.84 3.90 -21.72
N LEU A 87 12.97 4.02 -21.00
CA LEU A 87 13.04 3.77 -19.56
C LEU A 87 12.80 5.06 -18.78
N SER A 88 11.99 4.98 -17.74
CA SER A 88 11.85 6.01 -16.73
C SER A 88 11.81 5.36 -15.34
N VAL A 89 12.30 6.08 -14.34
CA VAL A 89 12.30 5.62 -12.94
C VAL A 89 11.75 6.73 -12.07
N GLY A 90 10.63 6.46 -11.42
CA GLY A 90 10.08 7.27 -10.36
C GLY A 90 10.44 6.71 -9.00
N ALA A 91 10.20 7.50 -7.97
CA ALA A 91 10.31 7.03 -6.61
C ALA A 91 9.38 7.81 -5.69
N TYR A 92 8.95 7.18 -4.61
CA TYR A 92 8.34 7.86 -3.49
C TYR A 92 8.82 7.26 -2.17
N GLY A 93 8.58 7.98 -1.09
CA GLY A 93 8.91 7.47 0.23
C GLY A 93 8.41 8.37 1.33
N GLU A 94 8.44 7.84 2.55
CA GLU A 94 8.03 8.57 3.73
C GLU A 94 8.91 8.21 4.94
N ILE A 95 9.23 9.25 5.70
CA ILE A 95 9.91 9.14 6.98
C ILE A 95 8.95 9.67 8.03
N LYS A 96 8.81 8.93 9.14
CA LYS A 96 7.92 9.24 10.24
C LYS A 96 8.73 9.40 11.54
N PHE A 97 8.23 10.24 12.44
CA PHE A 97 8.76 10.38 13.78
C PHE A 97 7.66 10.82 14.73
N GLY A 98 7.82 10.56 15.99
CA GLY A 98 6.84 11.03 16.96
C GLY A 98 6.73 10.18 18.21
N ALA A 99 5.58 10.33 18.86
CA ALA A 99 5.24 9.64 20.08
C ALA A 99 3.82 9.08 19.99
N MET A 100 3.63 7.86 20.47
CA MET A 100 2.33 7.21 20.57
C MET A 100 2.17 6.49 21.91
N GLN A 101 0.97 6.46 22.42
CA GLN A 101 0.65 5.64 23.59
C GLN A 101 0.46 4.19 23.16
N ASN A 102 1.08 3.29 23.91
CA ASN A 102 0.89 1.85 23.73
C ASN A 102 -0.15 1.32 24.73
N PRO A 103 -1.36 0.98 24.28
CA PRO A 103 -2.40 0.44 25.18
C PRO A 103 -1.97 -0.85 25.88
N ALA A 104 -1.20 -1.71 25.20
CA ALA A 104 -0.67 -2.96 25.76
C ALA A 104 0.39 -2.72 26.85
N ALA A 105 1.02 -1.55 26.87
CA ALA A 105 1.98 -1.14 27.89
C ALA A 105 1.38 -0.14 28.89
N ASN A 106 0.13 -0.30 29.27
CA ASN A 106 -0.58 0.57 30.22
C ASN A 106 -0.61 2.06 29.82
N GLY A 107 -0.66 2.34 28.52
CA GLY A 107 -0.70 3.71 27.99
C GLY A 107 0.62 4.46 28.08
N GLN A 108 1.75 3.77 28.25
CA GLN A 108 3.06 4.41 28.22
C GLN A 108 3.37 4.97 26.83
N TRP A 109 4.01 6.12 26.81
CA TRP A 109 4.45 6.75 25.57
C TRP A 109 5.70 6.07 25.02
N GLN A 110 5.66 5.77 23.74
CA GLN A 110 6.79 5.28 22.96
C GLN A 110 7.14 6.32 21.91
N ASN A 111 8.41 6.64 21.78
CA ASN A 111 8.92 7.60 20.81
C ASN A 111 9.79 6.86 19.80
N GLY A 112 9.81 7.33 18.57
CA GLY A 112 10.62 6.71 17.55
C GLY A 112 10.76 7.49 16.27
N PHE A 113 11.66 7.00 15.45
CA PHE A 113 11.83 7.33 14.04
C PHE A 113 11.60 6.08 13.23
N ASP A 114 11.03 6.26 12.04
CA ASP A 114 10.77 5.18 11.11
C ASP A 114 10.98 5.69 9.67
N ALA A 115 11.92 5.09 8.94
CA ALA A 115 11.98 5.20 7.50
C ALA A 115 10.94 4.24 6.92
N ALA A 116 9.66 4.65 7.00
CA ALA A 116 8.52 3.75 6.84
C ALA A 116 8.55 3.01 5.52
N ARG A 117 8.91 3.72 4.43
CA ARG A 117 9.09 3.09 3.13
C ARG A 117 9.89 3.96 2.16
N PHE A 118 10.55 3.29 1.24
CA PHE A 118 11.15 3.85 0.04
C PHE A 118 10.81 2.94 -1.14
N VAL A 119 10.21 3.51 -2.18
CA VAL A 119 9.67 2.76 -3.31
C VAL A 119 10.28 3.25 -4.60
N LEU A 120 10.67 2.31 -5.46
CA LEU A 120 11.16 2.56 -6.81
C LEU A 120 10.14 2.10 -7.84
N LEU A 121 9.93 2.90 -8.88
CA LEU A 121 8.92 2.72 -9.91
C LEU A 121 9.57 2.69 -11.31
N PRO A 122 10.28 1.61 -11.67
CA PRO A 122 10.81 1.45 -13.01
C PRO A 122 9.67 1.19 -14.00
N THR A 123 9.60 2.02 -15.05
CA THR A 123 8.64 1.89 -16.15
C THR A 123 9.41 1.88 -17.45
N TYR A 124 9.08 0.96 -18.35
CA TYR A 124 9.71 0.84 -19.65
C TYR A 124 8.67 0.75 -20.77
N ALA A 125 8.71 1.72 -21.70
CA ALA A 125 7.91 1.67 -22.90
C ALA A 125 8.58 0.72 -23.91
N ILE A 126 8.04 -0.51 -23.99
CA ILE A 126 8.46 -1.52 -24.98
C ILE A 126 8.09 -1.03 -26.37
N THR A 127 6.88 -0.50 -26.50
CA THR A 127 6.37 0.27 -27.64
C THR A 127 5.50 1.40 -27.11
N ASP A 128 4.96 2.26 -27.97
CA ASP A 128 4.01 3.31 -27.56
C ASP A 128 2.76 2.75 -26.87
N ASN A 129 2.41 1.50 -27.17
CA ASN A 129 1.18 0.85 -26.69
C ASN A 129 1.44 -0.37 -25.79
N ILE A 130 2.70 -0.73 -25.53
CA ILE A 130 3.06 -1.83 -24.64
C ILE A 130 4.04 -1.30 -23.60
N ILE A 131 3.60 -1.29 -22.33
CA ILE A 131 4.34 -0.67 -21.25
C ILE A 131 4.57 -1.71 -20.15
N PHE A 132 5.83 -1.90 -19.78
CA PHE A 132 6.21 -2.61 -18.57
C PHE A 132 6.24 -1.64 -17.39
N ASN A 133 5.75 -2.06 -16.24
CA ASN A 133 5.83 -1.33 -14.98
C ASN A 133 6.18 -2.27 -13.84
N ALA A 134 6.94 -1.76 -12.87
CA ALA A 134 7.16 -2.44 -11.60
C ALA A 134 7.18 -1.43 -10.46
N GLU A 135 6.88 -1.92 -9.26
CA GLU A 135 6.97 -1.22 -8.00
C GLU A 135 7.73 -2.09 -7.01
N ILE A 136 8.86 -1.56 -6.53
CA ILE A 136 9.79 -2.26 -5.63
C ILE A 136 9.86 -1.46 -4.34
N GLU A 137 9.35 -2.02 -3.26
CA GLU A 137 9.27 -1.39 -1.97
C GLU A 137 10.33 -1.90 -0.99
N PHE A 138 10.85 -0.98 -0.20
CA PHE A 138 11.68 -1.23 0.98
C PHE A 138 11.00 -0.58 2.17
N GLU A 139 10.54 -1.37 3.13
CA GLU A 139 9.92 -0.87 4.36
C GLU A 139 10.90 -0.87 5.53
N HIS A 140 10.68 0.05 6.48
CA HIS A 140 11.42 0.15 7.73
C HIS A 140 12.96 0.10 7.56
N ALA A 141 13.46 0.87 6.57
CA ALA A 141 14.89 0.94 6.22
C ALA A 141 15.47 -0.35 5.58
N GLY A 142 14.64 -1.26 5.09
CA GLY A 142 15.06 -2.47 4.40
C GLY A 142 14.84 -3.76 5.19
N SER A 143 15.35 -4.87 4.67
CA SER A 143 15.13 -6.21 5.24
C SER A 143 16.44 -6.84 5.70
N GLY A 144 16.37 -7.62 6.76
CA GLY A 144 17.48 -8.38 7.30
C GLY A 144 17.55 -8.33 8.82
N PHE A 145 18.61 -8.93 9.35
CA PHE A 145 18.95 -8.85 10.77
C PHE A 145 20.09 -7.86 10.94
N ASP A 146 20.01 -7.00 11.93
CA ASP A 146 21.10 -6.13 12.33
C ASP A 146 21.97 -6.74 13.46
N ALA A 147 22.85 -5.94 14.03
CA ALA A 147 23.77 -6.38 15.06
C ALA A 147 23.10 -6.84 16.38
N ASP A 148 21.82 -6.56 16.58
CA ASP A 148 21.04 -7.02 17.74
C ASP A 148 20.13 -8.22 17.44
N ASP A 149 20.32 -8.87 16.28
CA ASP A 149 19.58 -10.03 15.79
C ASP A 149 18.05 -9.79 15.65
N LYS A 150 17.64 -8.55 15.43
CA LYS A 150 16.25 -8.24 15.14
C LYS A 150 16.00 -8.12 13.65
N LEU A 151 14.85 -8.64 13.22
CA LEU A 151 14.38 -8.45 11.86
C LEU A 151 13.85 -7.02 11.69
N HIS A 152 14.41 -6.30 10.74
CA HIS A 152 13.96 -4.98 10.32
C HIS A 152 13.37 -5.03 8.93
N GLY A 153 12.21 -4.44 8.76
CA GLY A 153 11.56 -4.17 7.51
C GLY A 153 11.43 -5.31 6.51
N THR A 154 10.96 -4.97 5.34
CA THR A 154 10.79 -5.89 4.21
C THR A 154 11.36 -5.28 2.93
N ALA A 155 11.61 -6.14 1.93
CA ALA A 155 11.85 -5.74 0.55
C ALA A 155 10.97 -6.62 -0.32
N GLU A 156 10.07 -6.02 -1.08
CA GLU A 156 9.11 -6.77 -1.87
C GLU A 156 8.77 -6.09 -3.20
N ILE A 157 8.13 -6.84 -4.09
CA ILE A 157 7.56 -6.34 -5.33
C ILE A 157 6.05 -6.22 -5.10
N GLU A 158 5.54 -5.00 -5.01
CA GLU A 158 4.11 -4.75 -4.88
C GLU A 158 3.39 -4.82 -6.22
N GLN A 159 4.07 -4.40 -7.29
CA GLN A 159 3.53 -4.47 -8.65
C GLN A 159 4.61 -4.90 -9.65
N ILE A 160 4.23 -5.75 -10.60
CA ILE A 160 5.01 -6.08 -11.79
C ILE A 160 4.06 -6.59 -12.88
N TRP A 161 3.92 -5.84 -13.96
CA TRP A 161 2.98 -6.16 -15.03
C TRP A 161 3.36 -5.55 -16.37
N VAL A 162 2.73 -6.05 -17.45
CA VAL A 162 2.80 -5.47 -18.79
C VAL A 162 1.40 -5.03 -19.19
N ASP A 163 1.29 -3.80 -19.63
CA ASP A 163 0.04 -3.14 -20.03
C ASP A 163 -0.03 -3.00 -21.55
N PHE A 164 -1.16 -3.40 -22.12
CA PHE A 164 -1.48 -3.30 -23.54
C PHE A 164 -2.57 -2.23 -23.70
N LYS A 165 -2.19 -1.07 -24.23
CA LYS A 165 -3.09 0.01 -24.59
C LYS A 165 -3.68 -0.26 -25.96
N ILE A 166 -4.94 -0.63 -26.01
CA ILE A 166 -5.62 -1.09 -27.24
C ILE A 166 -6.50 0.01 -27.82
N ILE A 167 -7.47 0.48 -27.02
CA ILE A 167 -8.35 1.61 -27.32
C ILE A 167 -8.75 2.29 -26.00
N ASP A 168 -9.26 3.51 -26.04
CA ASP A 168 -9.66 4.25 -24.84
C ASP A 168 -10.65 3.49 -23.95
N GLN A 169 -11.56 2.73 -24.58
CA GLN A 169 -12.62 1.99 -23.89
C GLN A 169 -12.17 0.62 -23.38
N PHE A 170 -11.05 0.09 -23.89
CA PHE A 170 -10.62 -1.27 -23.58
C PHE A 170 -9.10 -1.38 -23.65
N ASN A 171 -8.47 -1.59 -22.50
CA ASN A 171 -7.05 -1.88 -22.34
C ASN A 171 -6.91 -3.14 -21.50
N TRP A 172 -5.80 -3.82 -21.66
CA TRP A 172 -5.53 -5.08 -20.96
C TRP A 172 -4.20 -5.06 -20.26
N ARG A 173 -4.24 -5.27 -18.97
CA ARG A 173 -3.06 -5.56 -18.15
C ARG A 173 -2.89 -7.07 -18.07
N ALA A 174 -1.80 -7.56 -18.67
CA ALA A 174 -1.46 -8.98 -18.70
C ALA A 174 -1.24 -9.52 -17.28
N PRO A 175 -1.33 -10.87 -17.09
CA PRO A 175 -1.07 -11.46 -15.79
C PRO A 175 0.28 -11.05 -15.20
N GLY A 176 0.22 -10.55 -13.97
CA GLY A 176 1.36 -10.03 -13.20
C GLY A 176 0.97 -9.90 -11.74
N ILE A 177 1.71 -9.11 -10.97
CA ILE A 177 1.30 -8.64 -9.64
C ILE A 177 0.74 -7.24 -9.81
N ASP A 178 -0.49 -7.01 -9.37
CA ASP A 178 -1.21 -5.76 -9.56
C ASP A 178 -2.03 -5.41 -8.31
N LEU A 179 -2.28 -4.12 -8.09
CA LEU A 179 -3.17 -3.67 -7.03
C LEU A 179 -4.60 -4.13 -7.30
N VAL A 180 -5.26 -4.63 -6.27
CA VAL A 180 -6.68 -4.91 -6.33
C VAL A 180 -7.43 -3.57 -6.41
N PRO A 181 -8.33 -3.37 -7.41
CA PRO A 181 -8.97 -2.08 -7.63
C PRO A 181 -10.08 -1.79 -6.60
N ILE A 182 -9.70 -1.65 -5.32
CA ILE A 182 -10.60 -1.33 -4.22
C ILE A 182 -10.03 -0.19 -3.39
N GLY A 183 -10.85 0.84 -3.15
CA GLY A 183 -10.47 2.02 -2.39
C GLY A 183 -9.45 2.94 -3.09
N TYR A 184 -9.60 4.24 -2.90
CA TYR A 184 -8.71 5.23 -3.52
C TYR A 184 -7.28 5.13 -2.99
N ILE A 185 -7.12 5.04 -1.67
CA ILE A 185 -5.78 5.00 -1.06
C ILE A 185 -5.06 3.69 -1.36
N ASN A 186 -5.76 2.59 -1.63
CA ASN A 186 -5.09 1.39 -2.11
C ASN A 186 -4.54 1.57 -3.53
N GLN A 187 -5.24 2.32 -4.39
CA GLN A 187 -4.80 2.60 -5.74
C GLN A 187 -3.78 3.75 -5.83
N HIS A 188 -3.79 4.67 -4.85
CA HIS A 188 -3.00 5.90 -4.81
C HIS A 188 -2.47 6.09 -3.38
N HIS A 189 -1.49 5.27 -2.99
CA HIS A 189 -0.99 5.23 -1.63
C HIS A 189 0.30 6.01 -1.40
N GLU A 190 0.70 6.82 -2.37
CA GLU A 190 1.82 7.74 -2.22
C GLU A 190 1.55 8.75 -1.10
N PRO A 191 2.56 9.15 -0.33
CA PRO A 191 2.35 9.99 0.85
C PRO A 191 1.78 11.37 0.56
N THR A 192 1.80 11.82 -0.69
CA THR A 192 1.19 13.10 -1.09
C THR A 192 -0.32 13.03 -1.32
N GLN A 193 -0.94 11.84 -1.30
CA GLN A 193 -2.36 11.62 -1.59
C GLN A 193 -3.27 11.74 -0.35
N PHE A 194 -2.71 11.70 0.84
CA PHE A 194 -3.41 11.84 2.11
C PHE A 194 -2.69 12.82 3.05
N TYR A 195 -3.44 13.47 3.96
CA TYR A 195 -2.92 14.57 4.78
C TYR A 195 -2.31 14.12 6.10
N SER A 196 -2.78 13.01 6.68
CA SER A 196 -2.24 12.45 7.92
C SER A 196 -0.85 11.81 7.70
N VAL A 197 -0.06 11.68 8.78
CA VAL A 197 1.22 10.97 8.72
C VAL A 197 0.98 9.50 8.36
N ASN A 198 0.03 8.85 9.02
CA ASN A 198 -0.38 7.50 8.65
C ASN A 198 -1.49 7.52 7.59
N ARG A 199 -1.62 6.43 6.82
CA ARG A 199 -2.74 6.19 5.91
C ARG A 199 -4.08 6.29 6.66
N PRO A 200 -5.20 6.65 5.98
CA PRO A 200 -6.53 6.59 6.57
C PRO A 200 -6.85 5.22 7.16
N GLU A 201 -7.58 5.22 8.27
CA GLU A 201 -7.72 4.07 9.16
C GLU A 201 -8.43 2.87 8.52
N LEU A 202 -9.39 3.11 7.61
CA LEU A 202 -10.13 2.04 6.93
C LEU A 202 -9.21 1.13 6.09
N TYR A 203 -8.04 1.65 5.67
CA TYR A 203 -7.01 0.89 4.94
C TYR A 203 -6.06 0.09 5.84
N ASN A 204 -6.32 0.07 7.12
CA ASN A 204 -5.60 -0.75 8.10
C ASN A 204 -6.54 -1.63 8.94
N GLY A 205 -7.86 -1.51 8.72
CA GLY A 205 -8.86 -2.28 9.45
C GLY A 205 -9.75 -3.13 8.54
N LEU A 206 -10.18 -2.58 7.42
CA LEU A 206 -11.21 -3.16 6.56
C LEU A 206 -10.74 -3.47 5.13
N ILE A 207 -9.87 -2.65 4.59
CA ILE A 207 -9.19 -2.90 3.32
C ILE A 207 -7.75 -3.27 3.64
N PRO A 208 -7.25 -4.40 3.14
CA PRO A 208 -5.84 -4.74 3.32
C PRO A 208 -4.91 -3.63 2.80
N SER A 209 -3.93 -3.26 3.58
CA SER A 209 -2.96 -2.23 3.21
C SER A 209 -1.65 -2.88 2.75
N THR A 210 -1.11 -2.59 1.72
CA THR A 210 -1.40 -2.37 0.33
C THR A 210 -2.01 -3.65 -0.25
N PHE A 211 -3.19 -3.60 -0.81
CA PHE A 211 -3.86 -4.80 -1.29
C PHE A 211 -3.47 -5.08 -2.75
N PHE A 212 -2.61 -6.03 -2.97
CA PHE A 212 -2.17 -6.49 -4.28
C PHE A 212 -2.20 -8.01 -4.41
N ALA A 213 -2.27 -8.52 -5.63
CA ALA A 213 -2.46 -9.93 -5.93
C ALA A 213 -1.79 -10.31 -7.26
N GLY A 214 -1.57 -11.60 -7.49
CA GLY A 214 -1.35 -12.11 -8.84
C GLY A 214 -2.64 -11.93 -9.63
N ALA A 215 -2.64 -11.08 -10.65
CA ALA A 215 -3.88 -10.61 -11.28
C ALA A 215 -3.73 -10.31 -12.77
N SER A 216 -4.88 -10.20 -13.45
CA SER A 216 -5.01 -9.63 -14.78
C SER A 216 -6.24 -8.72 -14.81
N SER A 217 -6.11 -7.55 -15.43
CA SER A 217 -7.14 -6.52 -15.42
C SER A 217 -7.53 -6.08 -16.84
N VAL A 218 -8.80 -5.74 -17.00
CA VAL A 218 -9.31 -4.99 -18.13
C VAL A 218 -9.84 -3.66 -17.62
N TYR A 219 -9.52 -2.57 -18.30
CA TYR A 219 -9.90 -1.23 -17.88
C TYR A 219 -10.10 -0.30 -19.08
N GLY A 220 -10.77 0.81 -18.84
CA GLY A 220 -10.99 1.83 -19.88
C GLY A 220 -11.97 2.91 -19.47
N THR A 221 -12.23 3.83 -20.41
CA THR A 221 -13.18 4.94 -20.25
C THR A 221 -14.49 4.58 -20.93
N ILE A 222 -15.59 4.54 -20.17
CA ILE A 222 -16.94 4.25 -20.70
C ILE A 222 -17.53 5.51 -21.35
N ALA A 223 -17.37 6.64 -20.69
CA ALA A 223 -17.85 7.94 -21.09
C ALA A 223 -16.98 9.02 -20.45
N ASP A 224 -17.16 10.28 -20.87
CA ASP A 224 -16.44 11.41 -20.30
C ASP A 224 -16.64 11.50 -18.78
N GLY A 225 -15.56 11.42 -18.03
CA GLY A 225 -15.58 11.36 -16.57
C GLY A 225 -16.09 10.05 -15.96
N LEU A 226 -16.23 8.98 -16.72
CA LEU A 226 -16.61 7.65 -16.22
C LEU A 226 -15.64 6.58 -16.74
N SER A 227 -14.90 5.95 -15.83
CA SER A 227 -13.98 4.86 -16.15
C SER A 227 -14.26 3.61 -15.32
N TYR A 228 -13.71 2.49 -15.76
CA TYR A 228 -13.88 1.21 -15.10
C TYR A 228 -12.58 0.41 -15.07
N GLN A 229 -12.48 -0.48 -14.10
CA GLN A 229 -11.51 -1.57 -14.06
C GLN A 229 -12.18 -2.83 -13.54
N VAL A 230 -11.91 -3.97 -14.20
CA VAL A 230 -12.34 -5.31 -13.77
C VAL A 230 -11.10 -6.19 -13.71
N GLN A 231 -10.98 -6.94 -12.63
CA GLN A 231 -9.81 -7.76 -12.34
C GLN A 231 -10.21 -9.18 -11.95
N VAL A 232 -9.44 -10.15 -12.42
CA VAL A 232 -9.40 -11.51 -11.91
C VAL A 232 -8.05 -11.73 -11.25
N SER A 233 -8.04 -12.23 -10.02
CA SER A 233 -6.81 -12.35 -9.24
C SER A 233 -6.76 -13.65 -8.44
N SER A 234 -5.59 -13.95 -7.86
CA SER A 234 -5.49 -14.90 -6.76
C SER A 234 -6.32 -14.41 -5.57
N SER A 235 -6.89 -15.35 -4.83
CA SER A 235 -7.72 -15.05 -3.66
C SER A 235 -6.87 -14.73 -2.44
N ILE A 236 -7.43 -13.95 -1.52
CA ILE A 236 -6.96 -13.87 -0.14
C ILE A 236 -6.96 -15.27 0.46
N GLU A 237 -5.93 -15.58 1.22
CA GLU A 237 -5.76 -16.86 1.87
C GLU A 237 -5.37 -16.66 3.33
N ASP A 238 -5.71 -17.66 4.13
CA ASP A 238 -5.27 -17.80 5.51
C ASP A 238 -5.55 -16.59 6.40
N PHE A 239 -6.84 -16.33 6.63
CA PHE A 239 -7.25 -15.35 7.62
C PHE A 239 -6.73 -15.75 9.01
N GLY A 240 -5.84 -14.93 9.54
CA GLY A 240 -5.60 -14.84 10.98
C GLY A 240 -4.58 -15.78 11.59
N GLY A 241 -3.69 -16.34 10.84
CA GLY A 241 -2.74 -17.18 11.53
C GLY A 241 -1.31 -17.02 11.09
N ASP A 242 -1.14 -17.10 9.83
CA ASP A 242 0.20 -17.34 9.35
C ASP A 242 0.53 -16.41 8.19
N PHE A 243 0.75 -15.17 8.47
CA PHE A 243 1.41 -14.21 7.57
C PHE A 243 2.71 -14.75 6.96
N GLY A 244 2.73 -15.91 6.34
CA GLY A 244 3.95 -16.59 6.00
C GLY A 244 4.84 -16.91 7.20
N LEU A 245 4.43 -16.49 8.38
CA LEU A 245 5.00 -16.86 9.67
C LEU A 245 4.31 -18.15 10.08
N ARG A 246 4.77 -19.26 9.58
CA ARG A 246 4.39 -20.57 10.10
C ARG A 246 4.62 -20.57 11.58
N THR A 247 3.55 -20.58 12.35
CA THR A 247 3.57 -20.68 13.82
C THR A 247 3.83 -22.10 14.32
N ASP A 248 4.44 -22.96 13.53
CA ASP A 248 5.17 -24.03 14.15
C ASP A 248 6.32 -23.37 14.94
N ALA A 249 6.01 -23.03 16.18
CA ALA A 249 6.84 -22.32 17.18
C ALA A 249 8.27 -22.88 17.36
N LYS A 250 8.74 -23.69 16.43
CA LYS A 250 10.03 -24.34 16.41
C LYS A 250 11.01 -23.82 15.37
N THR A 251 10.59 -22.93 14.48
CA THR A 251 11.44 -22.48 13.36
C THR A 251 11.49 -20.98 13.13
N VAL A 252 10.73 -20.22 13.90
CA VAL A 252 10.76 -18.75 13.81
C VAL A 252 11.74 -18.22 14.86
N PRO A 253 12.65 -17.27 14.51
CA PRO A 253 13.48 -16.60 15.51
C PRO A 253 12.57 -15.99 16.59
N PRO A 254 13.00 -15.98 17.85
CA PRO A 254 12.17 -15.45 18.92
C PRO A 254 11.85 -13.98 18.63
N PHE A 255 10.59 -13.71 18.43
CA PHE A 255 10.10 -12.32 18.40
C PHE A 255 10.47 -11.64 19.73
N PRO A 256 10.69 -10.32 19.74
CA PRO A 256 10.97 -9.58 20.97
C PRO A 256 9.92 -9.89 22.03
N ALA A 257 10.36 -10.03 23.27
CA ALA A 257 9.47 -10.28 24.39
C ALA A 257 8.36 -9.20 24.43
N GLY A 258 7.11 -9.61 24.28
CA GLY A 258 5.95 -8.72 24.15
C GLY A 258 5.27 -8.78 22.77
N TYR A 259 5.86 -9.43 21.80
CA TYR A 259 5.17 -9.77 20.56
C TYR A 259 4.40 -11.08 20.80
N THR A 260 3.12 -10.98 21.06
CA THR A 260 2.23 -12.14 21.01
C THR A 260 2.12 -12.53 19.54
N ALA A 261 2.63 -13.70 19.21
CA ALA A 261 2.45 -14.31 17.89
C ALA A 261 0.97 -14.69 17.74
N GLY A 262 0.18 -13.77 17.29
CA GLY A 262 -1.24 -13.94 17.04
C GLY A 262 -1.82 -12.60 16.68
N ILE A 263 -2.06 -12.37 15.39
CA ILE A 263 -2.92 -11.28 14.99
C ILE A 263 -4.30 -11.67 15.48
N SER A 264 -4.94 -10.79 16.26
CA SER A 264 -6.32 -10.95 16.63
C SER A 264 -7.15 -11.20 15.37
N GLY A 265 -8.08 -12.15 15.43
CA GLY A 265 -9.02 -12.38 14.32
C GLY A 265 -9.76 -11.11 13.89
N LEU A 266 -9.90 -10.12 14.78
CA LEU A 266 -10.46 -8.80 14.46
C LEU A 266 -9.65 -8.06 13.40
N ASP A 267 -8.34 -8.14 13.44
CA ASP A 267 -7.43 -7.43 12.53
C ASP A 267 -6.96 -8.33 11.36
N ALA A 268 -7.40 -9.57 11.29
CA ALA A 268 -6.95 -10.56 10.34
C ALA A 268 -7.11 -10.11 8.89
N LEU A 269 -8.22 -9.44 8.56
CA LEU A 269 -8.47 -8.97 7.20
C LEU A 269 -7.45 -7.90 6.75
N ALA A 270 -7.11 -6.96 7.62
CA ALA A 270 -6.16 -5.88 7.31
C ALA A 270 -4.79 -6.41 6.88
N PHE A 271 -4.46 -7.57 7.37
CA PHE A 271 -3.19 -8.23 7.09
C PHE A 271 -3.28 -9.37 6.09
N SER A 272 -4.46 -9.76 5.65
CA SER A 272 -4.63 -10.86 4.70
C SER A 272 -4.13 -10.47 3.31
N ARG A 273 -3.40 -11.36 2.67
CA ARG A 273 -2.85 -11.18 1.33
C ARG A 273 -3.03 -12.46 0.52
N PRO A 274 -3.16 -12.35 -0.81
CA PRO A 274 -3.00 -13.48 -1.70
C PRO A 274 -1.55 -13.96 -1.73
N VAL A 275 -1.35 -15.27 -1.85
CA VAL A 275 -0.03 -15.84 -2.13
C VAL A 275 0.44 -15.43 -3.52
N ARG A 276 1.71 -15.08 -3.68
CA ARG A 276 2.27 -14.43 -4.88
C ARG A 276 3.43 -15.17 -5.54
N GLY A 277 3.73 -16.37 -5.14
CA GLY A 277 4.89 -17.07 -5.70
C GLY A 277 4.75 -18.58 -5.68
N ASP A 278 5.60 -19.26 -6.46
CA ASP A 278 5.79 -20.71 -6.50
C ASP A 278 4.53 -21.55 -6.77
N PHE A 279 3.46 -20.96 -7.35
CA PHE A 279 2.17 -21.62 -7.56
C PHE A 279 1.60 -22.24 -6.27
N GLN A 280 1.87 -21.61 -5.12
CA GLN A 280 1.48 -22.09 -3.80
C GLN A 280 0.13 -21.55 -3.34
N GLN A 281 -0.78 -21.24 -4.25
CA GLN A 281 -2.13 -20.87 -3.87
C GLN A 281 -2.78 -22.03 -3.10
N LEU A 282 -3.13 -21.78 -1.84
CA LEU A 282 -3.57 -22.84 -0.92
C LEU A 282 -5.05 -23.19 -1.08
N ASN A 283 -5.86 -22.24 -1.57
CA ASN A 283 -7.32 -22.43 -1.67
C ASN A 283 -7.84 -22.73 -3.08
N ASP A 284 -6.98 -22.77 -4.11
CA ASP A 284 -7.30 -23.04 -5.52
C ASP A 284 -8.45 -22.16 -6.05
N THR A 285 -8.60 -20.93 -5.56
CA THR A 285 -9.76 -20.07 -5.82
C THR A 285 -9.30 -18.77 -6.44
N LEU A 286 -10.00 -18.36 -7.50
CA LEU A 286 -9.85 -17.02 -8.06
C LEU A 286 -10.80 -16.05 -7.37
N ALA A 287 -10.33 -14.83 -7.22
CA ALA A 287 -11.12 -13.71 -6.76
C ALA A 287 -11.42 -12.74 -7.91
N TYR A 288 -12.44 -11.94 -7.72
CA TYR A 288 -12.94 -10.97 -8.70
C TYR A 288 -13.05 -9.61 -8.05
N ALA A 289 -12.55 -8.58 -8.72
CA ALA A 289 -12.69 -7.22 -8.28
C ALA A 289 -13.15 -6.31 -9.40
N GLY A 290 -13.81 -5.22 -9.03
CA GLY A 290 -14.28 -4.23 -9.99
C GLY A 290 -14.38 -2.86 -9.36
N ARG A 291 -14.13 -1.83 -10.16
CA ARG A 291 -14.17 -0.42 -9.78
C ARG A 291 -14.81 0.40 -10.89
N LEU A 292 -15.59 1.38 -10.47
CA LEU A 292 -16.10 2.46 -11.33
C LEU A 292 -15.69 3.78 -10.72
N ASP A 293 -15.03 4.62 -11.51
CA ASP A 293 -14.64 5.99 -11.12
C ASP A 293 -15.49 7.00 -11.88
N PHE A 294 -15.94 8.02 -11.16
CA PHE A 294 -16.81 9.04 -11.67
C PHE A 294 -16.31 10.45 -11.32
N SER A 295 -16.00 11.23 -12.35
CA SER A 295 -15.49 12.61 -12.25
C SER A 295 -16.14 13.48 -13.31
N PRO A 296 -17.44 13.86 -13.13
CA PRO A 296 -18.23 14.47 -14.18
C PRO A 296 -17.85 15.93 -14.42
N ALA A 297 -17.79 16.34 -15.67
CA ALA A 297 -17.47 17.71 -16.05
C ALA A 297 -18.51 18.76 -15.53
N PHE A 298 -19.76 18.33 -15.30
CA PHE A 298 -20.81 19.21 -14.78
C PHE A 298 -20.68 19.52 -13.27
N LEU A 299 -19.81 18.75 -12.53
CA LEU A 299 -19.53 19.00 -11.11
C LEU A 299 -17.99 19.11 -10.92
N PRO A 300 -17.40 20.26 -11.28
CA PRO A 300 -15.96 20.45 -11.19
C PRO A 300 -15.44 20.26 -9.76
N GLY A 301 -14.33 19.54 -9.62
CA GLY A 301 -13.72 19.27 -8.32
C GLY A 301 -14.29 18.06 -7.59
N PHE A 302 -15.36 17.44 -8.12
CA PHE A 302 -15.88 16.17 -7.60
C PHE A 302 -15.21 14.99 -8.28
N ALA A 303 -14.88 13.99 -7.46
CA ALA A 303 -14.54 12.65 -7.92
C ALA A 303 -15.07 11.66 -6.89
N GLY A 304 -15.63 10.57 -7.38
CA GLY A 304 -16.13 9.50 -6.54
C GLY A 304 -15.89 8.15 -7.18
N SER A 305 -15.96 7.10 -6.40
CA SER A 305 -15.87 5.74 -6.90
C SER A 305 -16.73 4.77 -6.11
N VAL A 306 -17.05 3.66 -6.75
CA VAL A 306 -17.57 2.47 -6.10
C VAL A 306 -16.71 1.30 -6.54
N SER A 307 -16.35 0.45 -5.58
CA SER A 307 -15.53 -0.71 -5.84
C SER A 307 -15.97 -1.93 -5.03
N GLY A 308 -15.59 -3.11 -5.47
CA GLY A 308 -15.88 -4.34 -4.79
C GLY A 308 -14.88 -5.43 -5.09
N TYR A 309 -14.73 -6.33 -4.11
CA TYR A 309 -13.92 -7.53 -4.20
C TYR A 309 -14.76 -8.72 -3.71
N TYR A 310 -14.63 -9.84 -4.37
CA TYR A 310 -15.29 -11.08 -3.98
C TYR A 310 -14.36 -12.26 -4.18
N SER A 311 -14.17 -13.05 -3.12
CA SER A 311 -13.54 -14.36 -3.18
C SER A 311 -14.54 -15.44 -2.74
N PRO A 312 -14.78 -16.46 -3.57
CA PRO A 312 -15.67 -17.59 -3.22
C PRO A 312 -15.14 -18.43 -2.07
N ASN A 313 -13.82 -18.50 -1.86
CA ASN A 313 -13.21 -19.24 -0.78
C ASN A 313 -11.87 -18.65 -0.37
N VAL A 314 -11.72 -18.39 0.91
CA VAL A 314 -10.49 -17.90 1.55
C VAL A 314 -9.87 -18.93 2.49
N THR A 315 -10.49 -20.10 2.63
CA THR A 315 -9.99 -21.19 3.48
C THR A 315 -9.00 -22.04 2.68
N PRO A 316 -7.79 -22.29 3.18
CA PRO A 316 -6.82 -23.17 2.53
C PRO A 316 -7.36 -24.59 2.37
N ARG A 317 -6.94 -25.26 1.28
CA ARG A 317 -7.31 -26.66 1.03
C ARG A 317 -6.73 -27.55 2.12
N GLY A 318 -7.59 -28.40 2.73
CA GLY A 318 -7.18 -29.33 3.78
C GLY A 318 -6.76 -28.67 5.08
N ALA A 319 -7.13 -27.40 5.30
CA ALA A 319 -6.92 -26.74 6.57
C ALA A 319 -7.79 -27.38 7.66
N TYR A 320 -7.22 -27.54 8.83
CA TYR A 320 -7.88 -28.09 10.01
C TYR A 320 -7.94 -27.04 11.11
N ALA A 321 -9.05 -27.03 11.83
CA ALA A 321 -9.13 -26.34 13.10
C ALA A 321 -8.22 -27.00 14.15
N ASP A 322 -7.87 -26.30 15.21
CA ASP A 322 -7.10 -26.87 16.32
C ASP A 322 -7.81 -28.05 17.00
N THR A 323 -9.12 -28.16 16.82
CA THR A 323 -9.94 -29.31 17.23
C THR A 323 -9.68 -30.56 16.37
N GLY A 324 -8.97 -30.44 15.24
CA GLY A 324 -8.73 -31.53 14.29
C GLY A 324 -9.83 -31.69 13.23
N ASP A 325 -10.84 -30.82 13.22
CA ASP A 325 -11.91 -30.82 12.22
C ASP A 325 -11.46 -30.11 10.94
N LEU A 326 -11.84 -30.68 9.78
CA LEU A 326 -11.57 -30.06 8.48
C LEU A 326 -12.40 -28.76 8.34
N LEU A 327 -11.74 -27.66 8.04
CA LEU A 327 -12.40 -26.37 7.79
C LEU A 327 -13.15 -26.40 6.46
N GLY A 328 -14.33 -25.85 6.45
CA GLY A 328 -15.17 -25.67 5.26
C GLY A 328 -14.76 -24.39 4.46
N HIS A 329 -15.52 -24.14 3.40
CA HIS A 329 -15.31 -22.95 2.57
C HIS A 329 -15.90 -21.71 3.22
N THR A 330 -15.16 -20.62 3.15
CA THR A 330 -15.61 -19.27 3.53
C THR A 330 -15.46 -18.32 2.36
N SER A 331 -16.55 -17.67 1.97
CA SER A 331 -16.45 -16.56 1.01
C SER A 331 -16.28 -15.23 1.74
N VAL A 332 -15.59 -14.29 1.08
CA VAL A 332 -15.49 -12.90 1.52
C VAL A 332 -15.95 -11.96 0.42
N GLY A 333 -16.73 -10.95 0.79
CA GLY A 333 -17.08 -9.84 -0.07
C GLY A 333 -16.70 -8.52 0.60
N ILE A 334 -16.03 -7.64 -0.14
CA ILE A 334 -15.71 -6.27 0.28
C ILE A 334 -16.41 -5.32 -0.67
N PHE A 335 -17.11 -4.34 -0.13
CA PHE A 335 -17.71 -3.23 -0.86
C PHE A 335 -17.14 -1.93 -0.34
N ASP A 336 -16.79 -1.04 -1.24
CA ASP A 336 -16.30 0.29 -0.94
C ASP A 336 -17.01 1.33 -1.80
N ALA A 337 -17.31 2.48 -1.21
CA ALA A 337 -17.84 3.65 -1.88
C ALA A 337 -17.22 4.91 -1.26
N GLU A 338 -16.65 5.74 -2.11
CA GLU A 338 -15.92 6.92 -1.65
C GLU A 338 -16.14 8.12 -2.55
N PHE A 339 -15.89 9.30 -2.00
CA PHE A 339 -15.86 10.53 -2.77
C PHE A 339 -14.84 11.52 -2.21
N ARG A 340 -14.41 12.39 -3.10
CA ARG A 340 -13.64 13.59 -2.81
C ARG A 340 -14.27 14.76 -3.57
N TYR A 341 -14.46 15.89 -2.87
CA TYR A 341 -14.99 17.08 -3.47
C TYR A 341 -14.19 18.30 -3.04
N ARG A 342 -13.38 18.81 -3.94
CA ARG A 342 -12.71 20.10 -3.77
C ARG A 342 -13.63 21.18 -4.30
N VAL A 343 -14.27 21.92 -3.39
CA VAL A 343 -15.25 22.94 -3.73
C VAL A 343 -14.56 24.07 -4.50
N PRO A 344 -14.95 24.33 -5.74
CA PRO A 344 -14.28 25.31 -6.59
C PRO A 344 -14.18 26.68 -5.93
N GLN A 345 -13.04 27.33 -6.05
CA GLN A 345 -12.77 28.72 -5.61
C GLN A 345 -12.82 28.98 -4.09
N THR A 346 -13.04 27.94 -3.27
CA THR A 346 -13.16 28.14 -1.80
C THR A 346 -11.95 27.65 -1.00
N GLY A 347 -11.17 26.75 -1.56
CA GLY A 347 -10.13 26.02 -0.83
C GLY A 347 -10.66 24.87 0.03
N LEU A 348 -11.99 24.74 0.22
CA LEU A 348 -12.60 23.66 0.98
C LEU A 348 -12.52 22.34 0.21
N GLU A 349 -12.13 21.27 0.89
CA GLU A 349 -12.20 19.91 0.39
C GLU A 349 -12.91 19.02 1.40
N LEU A 350 -13.80 18.18 0.87
CA LEU A 350 -14.54 17.16 1.63
C LEU A 350 -14.18 15.80 1.06
N ARG A 351 -13.94 14.84 1.93
CA ARG A 351 -13.78 13.43 1.56
C ARG A 351 -14.70 12.56 2.42
N GLY A 352 -15.21 11.51 1.85
CA GLY A 352 -16.00 10.53 2.58
C GLY A 352 -15.79 9.15 1.98
N GLU A 353 -15.84 8.14 2.84
CA GLU A 353 -15.65 6.74 2.46
C GLU A 353 -16.51 5.84 3.34
N TYR A 354 -17.05 4.78 2.75
CA TYR A 354 -17.78 3.74 3.43
C TYR A 354 -17.32 2.38 2.92
N VAL A 355 -16.93 1.51 3.85
CA VAL A 355 -16.49 0.15 3.56
C VAL A 355 -17.38 -0.84 4.30
N ARG A 356 -17.76 -1.92 3.62
CA ARG A 356 -18.46 -3.06 4.22
C ARG A 356 -17.82 -4.36 3.78
N VAL A 357 -17.63 -5.26 4.77
CA VAL A 357 -17.12 -6.62 4.56
C VAL A 357 -18.14 -7.62 5.06
N GLY A 358 -18.29 -8.74 4.36
CA GLY A 358 -19.15 -9.86 4.75
C GLY A 358 -18.48 -11.20 4.50
N PHE A 359 -18.69 -12.13 5.41
CA PHE A 359 -18.21 -13.52 5.34
C PHE A 359 -19.40 -14.48 5.34
N SER A 360 -19.35 -15.53 4.49
CA SER A 360 -20.45 -16.51 4.45
C SER A 360 -20.43 -17.47 5.64
N HIS A 361 -19.26 -17.96 6.01
CA HIS A 361 -19.05 -18.97 7.05
C HIS A 361 -17.83 -18.62 7.89
N PRO A 362 -17.89 -17.57 8.75
CA PRO A 362 -16.74 -17.12 9.51
C PRO A 362 -16.21 -18.21 10.49
N GLU A 363 -17.06 -19.16 10.87
CA GLU A 363 -16.69 -20.33 11.69
C GLU A 363 -15.62 -21.22 11.05
N ASN A 364 -15.47 -21.16 9.73
CA ASN A 364 -14.45 -21.93 9.00
C ASN A 364 -13.12 -21.20 8.90
N LEU A 365 -13.01 -19.99 9.42
CA LEU A 365 -11.75 -19.25 9.39
C LEU A 365 -10.84 -19.74 10.52
N ARG A 366 -9.57 -19.97 10.21
CA ARG A 366 -8.56 -20.35 11.19
C ARG A 366 -8.40 -19.30 12.28
N ALA A 367 -8.57 -18.03 11.93
CA ALA A 367 -8.59 -16.91 12.86
C ALA A 367 -9.61 -17.07 14.02
N ASN A 368 -10.65 -17.87 13.82
CA ASN A 368 -11.73 -18.07 14.81
C ASN A 368 -11.46 -19.23 15.77
N ASN A 369 -10.21 -19.56 16.02
CA ASN A 369 -9.77 -20.55 16.99
C ASN A 369 -9.37 -19.95 18.35
N ASP A 370 -9.48 -18.63 18.52
CA ASP A 370 -9.18 -18.00 19.80
C ASP A 370 -10.22 -18.42 20.85
N THR A 371 -9.76 -18.74 22.05
CA THR A 371 -10.61 -19.06 23.19
C THR A 371 -11.42 -17.85 23.67
N ASP A 372 -10.97 -16.63 23.36
CA ASP A 372 -11.74 -15.42 23.61
C ASP A 372 -12.45 -14.97 22.33
N PRO A 373 -13.79 -15.13 22.27
CA PRO A 373 -14.58 -14.80 21.10
C PRO A 373 -14.43 -13.35 20.61
N ILE A 374 -13.98 -12.44 21.47
CA ILE A 374 -13.77 -11.03 21.06
C ILE A 374 -12.64 -10.86 20.06
N ASN A 375 -11.73 -11.82 19.98
CA ASN A 375 -10.61 -11.81 19.05
C ASN A 375 -10.93 -12.44 17.69
N ASN A 376 -12.11 -13.02 17.55
CA ASN A 376 -12.50 -13.73 16.34
C ASN A 376 -13.12 -12.82 15.27
N VAL A 377 -13.02 -13.22 14.02
CA VAL A 377 -13.61 -12.51 12.88
C VAL A 377 -15.14 -12.61 12.95
N GLY A 378 -15.82 -11.48 12.95
CA GLY A 378 -17.29 -11.44 12.90
C GLY A 378 -17.81 -11.76 11.50
N LYS A 379 -19.11 -12.10 11.41
CA LYS A 379 -19.80 -12.38 10.15
C LYS A 379 -19.77 -11.20 9.17
N SER A 380 -19.70 -10.00 9.68
CA SER A 380 -19.56 -8.79 8.87
C SER A 380 -18.79 -7.71 9.63
N MET A 381 -18.21 -6.80 8.85
CA MET A 381 -17.52 -5.62 9.33
C MET A 381 -18.01 -4.40 8.55
N PHE A 382 -17.90 -3.22 9.12
CA PHE A 382 -18.12 -1.98 8.40
C PHE A 382 -17.28 -0.84 8.99
N GLY A 383 -17.02 0.16 8.18
CA GLY A 383 -16.44 1.42 8.60
C GLY A 383 -16.85 2.56 7.71
N TYR A 384 -16.73 3.75 8.23
CA TYR A 384 -16.89 4.96 7.45
C TYR A 384 -15.97 6.06 7.97
N SER A 385 -15.56 6.93 7.06
CA SER A 385 -14.78 8.11 7.37
C SER A 385 -15.37 9.36 6.72
N GLY A 386 -15.18 10.50 7.39
CA GLY A 386 -15.43 11.81 6.82
C GLY A 386 -14.28 12.74 7.15
N GLU A 387 -13.73 13.39 6.14
CA GLU A 387 -12.62 14.34 6.28
C GLU A 387 -13.00 15.69 5.70
N VAL A 388 -12.66 16.73 6.43
CA VAL A 388 -12.71 18.12 5.97
C VAL A 388 -11.29 18.68 5.98
N ALA A 389 -10.90 19.29 4.88
CA ALA A 389 -9.61 19.92 4.69
C ALA A 389 -9.79 21.32 4.06
N TYR A 390 -8.85 22.20 4.32
CA TYR A 390 -8.89 23.55 3.77
C TYR A 390 -7.53 23.95 3.20
N HIS A 391 -7.51 24.24 1.91
CA HIS A 391 -6.31 24.57 1.16
C HIS A 391 -5.99 26.07 1.26
N VAL A 392 -4.90 26.39 1.93
CA VAL A 392 -4.42 27.76 2.16
C VAL A 392 -3.16 28.00 1.34
N PRO A 393 -3.22 28.80 0.27
CA PRO A 393 -2.02 29.22 -0.43
C PRO A 393 -1.11 30.04 0.48
N LEU A 394 0.15 29.66 0.62
CA LEU A 394 1.16 30.41 1.41
C LEU A 394 2.02 31.34 0.55
N GLY A 395 1.78 31.36 -0.78
CA GLY A 395 2.56 32.11 -1.73
C GLY A 395 3.87 31.41 -2.11
N THR A 396 4.72 32.12 -2.84
CA THR A 396 5.97 31.58 -3.37
C THR A 396 7.09 31.65 -2.35
N VAL A 397 7.59 30.51 -1.91
CA VAL A 397 8.72 30.36 -0.98
C VAL A 397 9.74 29.42 -1.65
N LEU A 398 11.05 29.77 -1.62
CA LEU A 398 12.12 28.97 -2.25
C LEU A 398 11.83 28.63 -3.72
N ASN A 399 11.27 29.57 -4.48
CA ASN A 399 10.89 29.43 -5.90
C ASN A 399 9.83 28.34 -6.17
N SER A 400 9.01 28.01 -5.18
CA SER A 400 7.88 27.11 -5.29
C SER A 400 6.66 27.68 -4.62
N ASP A 401 5.45 27.41 -5.13
CA ASP A 401 4.21 27.84 -4.53
C ASP A 401 3.82 26.86 -3.43
N TRP A 402 3.84 27.34 -2.21
CA TRP A 402 3.54 26.54 -1.02
C TRP A 402 2.06 26.57 -0.69
N GLU A 403 1.56 25.43 -0.24
CA GLU A 403 0.19 25.28 0.25
C GLU A 403 0.19 24.64 1.64
N ALA A 404 -0.64 25.13 2.54
CA ALA A 404 -0.91 24.50 3.83
C ALA A 404 -2.34 23.95 3.84
N VAL A 405 -2.50 22.73 4.37
CA VAL A 405 -3.78 22.03 4.41
C VAL A 405 -4.04 21.55 5.83
N PRO A 406 -4.64 22.38 6.71
CA PRO A 406 -5.24 21.89 7.94
C PRO A 406 -6.41 20.96 7.61
N PHE A 407 -6.53 19.88 8.38
CA PHE A 407 -7.58 18.90 8.19
C PHE A 407 -8.07 18.30 9.50
N TYR A 408 -9.28 17.76 9.44
CA TYR A 408 -9.84 16.89 10.47
C TYR A 408 -10.56 15.72 9.82
N ARG A 409 -10.28 14.49 10.30
CA ARG A 409 -10.95 13.27 9.89
C ARG A 409 -11.55 12.58 11.11
N TYR A 410 -12.80 12.16 10.97
CA TYR A 410 -13.45 11.23 11.87
C TYR A 410 -13.61 9.90 11.15
N THR A 411 -13.14 8.82 11.78
CA THR A 411 -13.35 7.46 11.29
C THR A 411 -14.01 6.62 12.37
N ARG A 412 -14.95 5.80 11.97
CA ARG A 412 -15.54 4.77 12.82
C ARG A 412 -15.48 3.45 12.08
N GLU A 413 -15.03 2.41 12.79
CA GLU A 413 -15.07 1.04 12.32
C GLU A 413 -15.69 0.12 13.36
N ASN A 414 -16.27 -0.99 12.88
CA ASN A 414 -16.71 -2.10 13.69
C ASN A 414 -16.33 -3.39 12.96
N LEU A 415 -15.33 -4.06 13.49
CA LEU A 415 -14.72 -5.26 12.91
C LEU A 415 -15.45 -6.54 13.31
N GLN A 416 -16.49 -6.44 14.15
CA GLN A 416 -17.25 -7.58 14.59
C GLN A 416 -18.75 -7.25 14.65
N THR A 417 -19.44 -7.37 13.53
CA THR A 417 -20.90 -7.22 13.45
C THR A 417 -21.55 -8.51 12.98
N GLY A 418 -22.71 -8.82 13.52
CA GLY A 418 -23.50 -9.98 13.13
C GLY A 418 -23.09 -11.30 13.78
N GLY A 419 -22.16 -11.28 14.72
CA GLY A 419 -21.74 -12.48 15.45
C GLY A 419 -20.99 -13.50 14.57
N PHE A 420 -20.64 -14.63 15.16
CA PHE A 420 -20.06 -15.79 14.47
C PHE A 420 -20.60 -17.07 15.09
N ALA A 421 -20.61 -18.17 14.32
CA ALA A 421 -21.23 -19.41 14.73
C ALA A 421 -20.52 -20.05 15.94
N GLY A 422 -21.29 -20.75 16.77
CA GLY A 422 -20.75 -21.60 17.84
C GLY A 422 -20.54 -20.90 19.18
N THR A 423 -20.84 -19.62 19.27
CA THR A 423 -20.82 -18.92 20.57
C THR A 423 -22.17 -18.28 20.87
N ASP A 424 -22.52 -18.13 22.13
CA ASP A 424 -23.59 -17.21 22.55
C ASP A 424 -23.30 -15.74 22.15
N ALA A 425 -22.19 -15.52 21.57
CA ALA A 425 -21.67 -14.30 21.07
C ALA A 425 -22.20 -13.93 19.65
N ASN A 426 -23.39 -14.35 19.31
CA ASN A 426 -24.20 -13.70 18.27
C ASN A 426 -24.47 -12.22 18.60
N THR A 427 -24.11 -11.81 19.80
CA THR A 427 -24.19 -10.42 20.24
C THR A 427 -22.80 -9.81 20.16
N PRO A 428 -22.60 -8.78 19.33
CA PRO A 428 -21.34 -8.06 19.30
C PRO A 428 -20.94 -7.55 20.68
N THR A 429 -19.77 -7.94 21.15
CA THR A 429 -19.28 -7.60 22.50
C THR A 429 -18.74 -6.17 22.62
N GLY A 430 -18.73 -5.41 21.53
CA GLY A 430 -18.01 -4.13 21.41
C GLY A 430 -16.57 -4.29 20.93
N ALA A 431 -16.10 -5.52 20.78
CA ALA A 431 -14.79 -5.81 20.21
C ALA A 431 -14.67 -5.23 18.80
N GLY A 432 -13.52 -4.64 18.47
CA GLY A 432 -13.29 -4.00 17.18
C GLY A 432 -14.14 -2.76 16.90
N GLN A 433 -14.89 -2.23 17.87
CA GLN A 433 -15.57 -0.97 17.74
C GLN A 433 -14.59 0.17 18.06
N ARG A 434 -14.01 0.75 17.01
CA ARG A 434 -13.01 1.80 17.12
C ARG A 434 -13.54 3.11 16.55
N GLN A 435 -13.16 4.21 17.18
CA GLN A 435 -13.39 5.57 16.70
C GLN A 435 -12.06 6.30 16.69
N PHE A 436 -11.79 7.00 15.59
CA PHE A 436 -10.56 7.74 15.40
C PHE A 436 -10.92 9.22 15.17
N HIS A 437 -10.25 10.08 15.91
CA HIS A 437 -10.27 11.51 15.72
C HIS A 437 -8.88 11.93 15.30
N THR A 438 -8.72 12.26 14.04
CA THR A 438 -7.43 12.59 13.42
C THR A 438 -7.46 14.04 12.97
N ALA A 439 -6.58 14.86 13.51
CA ALA A 439 -6.43 16.26 13.12
C ALA A 439 -4.99 16.57 12.81
N GLY A 440 -4.74 17.46 11.88
CA GLY A 440 -3.35 17.78 11.53
C GLY A 440 -3.21 18.90 10.53
N LEU A 441 -1.97 19.05 10.10
CA LEU A 441 -1.53 20.01 9.10
C LEU A 441 -0.60 19.32 8.12
N ALA A 442 -0.93 19.39 6.83
CA ALA A 442 -0.03 19.02 5.75
C ALA A 442 0.46 20.30 5.06
N ILE A 443 1.75 20.45 4.89
CA ILE A 443 2.35 21.57 4.16
C ILE A 443 3.00 21.00 2.91
N PHE A 444 2.62 21.51 1.76
CA PHE A 444 3.15 21.16 0.45
C PHE A 444 4.08 22.25 -0.06
N PRO A 445 5.40 22.13 0.10
CA PRO A 445 6.37 23.00 -0.56
C PRO A 445 6.31 22.89 -2.08
N SER A 446 5.88 21.75 -2.57
CA SER A 446 5.55 21.47 -3.97
C SER A 446 4.57 20.29 -4.03
N PRO A 447 3.92 20.02 -5.17
CA PRO A 447 3.07 18.84 -5.32
C PRO A 447 3.80 17.50 -5.09
N LYS A 448 5.13 17.52 -5.07
CA LYS A 448 6.01 16.35 -4.94
C LYS A 448 6.59 16.16 -3.54
N LEU A 449 6.35 17.08 -2.62
CA LEU A 449 6.90 17.05 -1.27
C LEU A 449 5.83 17.49 -0.27
N VAL A 450 5.65 16.74 0.80
CA VAL A 450 4.73 17.07 1.88
C VAL A 450 5.41 16.92 3.24
N LEU A 451 5.21 17.91 4.09
CA LEU A 451 5.56 17.90 5.52
C LEU A 451 4.27 17.75 6.29
N LYS A 452 4.20 16.80 7.20
CA LYS A 452 2.97 16.44 7.90
C LYS A 452 3.14 16.53 9.42
N ALA A 453 2.11 17.00 10.09
CA ALA A 453 1.97 16.90 11.54
C ALA A 453 0.56 16.42 11.85
N THR A 454 0.43 15.38 12.67
CA THR A 454 -0.84 14.73 12.97
C THR A 454 -0.95 14.44 14.46
N TYR A 455 -2.09 14.79 15.02
CA TYR A 455 -2.57 14.25 16.29
C TYR A 455 -3.71 13.29 16.00
N GLN A 456 -3.67 12.11 16.62
CA GLN A 456 -4.75 11.14 16.53
C GLN A 456 -5.13 10.64 17.93
N ARG A 457 -6.43 10.58 18.19
CA ARG A 457 -7.01 9.88 19.34
C ARG A 457 -7.81 8.68 18.87
N VAL A 458 -7.51 7.53 19.44
CA VAL A 458 -8.23 6.28 19.22
C VAL A 458 -9.06 5.96 20.46
N ILE A 459 -10.35 5.68 20.26
CA ILE A 459 -11.26 5.18 21.27
C ILE A 459 -11.62 3.76 20.88
N ASP A 460 -11.02 2.79 21.54
CA ASP A 460 -11.29 1.36 21.32
C ASP A 460 -12.20 0.82 22.43
N LYS A 461 -13.39 0.34 22.03
CA LYS A 461 -14.38 -0.19 22.98
C LYS A 461 -14.14 -1.64 23.35
N SER A 462 -13.24 -2.34 22.68
CA SER A 462 -12.87 -3.73 23.02
C SER A 462 -12.10 -3.82 24.33
N VAL A 463 -11.44 -2.73 24.73
CA VAL A 463 -10.71 -2.65 26.00
C VAL A 463 -11.31 -1.53 26.83
N VAL A 464 -11.83 -1.85 27.99
CA VAL A 464 -12.46 -0.89 28.89
C VAL A 464 -11.48 0.23 29.23
N GLY A 465 -11.75 1.44 28.73
CA GLY A 465 -10.95 2.63 29.02
C GLY A 465 -9.69 2.80 28.16
N ALA A 466 -9.50 2.00 27.10
CA ALA A 466 -8.36 2.19 26.20
C ALA A 466 -8.59 3.41 25.31
N LEU A 467 -7.99 4.50 25.73
CA LEU A 467 -7.69 5.66 24.87
C LEU A 467 -6.22 5.55 24.48
N SER A 468 -5.93 5.76 23.21
CA SER A 468 -4.56 5.93 22.80
C SER A 468 -4.42 7.22 21.98
N ASP A 469 -3.46 8.01 22.39
CA ASP A 469 -3.12 9.26 21.71
C ASP A 469 -1.79 9.10 20.97
N SER A 470 -1.67 9.75 19.83
CA SER A 470 -0.41 9.83 19.11
C SER A 470 -0.17 11.24 18.55
N PHE A 471 1.10 11.65 18.57
CA PHE A 471 1.60 12.86 17.92
C PHE A 471 2.70 12.47 16.96
N LEU A 472 2.44 12.61 15.69
CA LEU A 472 3.34 12.17 14.64
C LEU A 472 3.72 13.34 13.74
N GLY A 473 4.98 13.37 13.33
CA GLY A 473 5.48 14.18 12.24
C GLY A 473 5.95 13.29 11.10
N GLY A 474 5.99 13.82 9.90
CA GLY A 474 6.47 13.04 8.76
C GLY A 474 6.85 13.91 7.57
N VAL A 475 7.68 13.33 6.73
CA VAL A 475 8.07 13.87 5.41
C VAL A 475 7.73 12.82 4.39
N GLY A 476 6.91 13.20 3.40
CA GLY A 476 6.59 12.36 2.26
C GLY A 476 7.02 13.03 0.98
N PHE A 477 7.55 12.26 0.05
CA PHE A 477 8.00 12.77 -1.24
C PHE A 477 7.69 11.79 -2.36
N PHE A 478 7.61 12.35 -3.58
CA PHE A 478 7.63 11.54 -4.78
C PHE A 478 8.24 12.28 -5.97
N PHE A 479 8.91 11.61 -6.89
CA PHE A 479 9.55 12.19 -8.06
C PHE A 479 9.69 11.19 -9.23
#